data_bc81dd6f976c7261f6ec79460ae99efe
#
_entry.id   bc81dd6f976c7261f6ec79460ae99efe
#
_cell.length_a   1.000
_cell.length_b   1.000
_cell.length_c   1.000
_cell.angle_alpha   90.00
_cell.angle_beta   90.00
_cell.angle_gamma   90.00
#
_symmetry.space_group_name_H-M   'P 1'
#
loop_
_entity.id
_entity.type
_entity.pdbx_description
1 polymer ?
#
loop_
_entity_poly.entity_id
_entity_poly.type
_entity_poly.pdbx_seq_one_letter_code
_entity_poly.pdbx_strand_id
1 'polypeptide(L)'
;MTDPITFTSAAKNTELPFLFSGQSQKEFFLNQSLVTIDALLPRTVQGVLETPPEVASDGDCYLVGPSPLGDWMDKPDCLVIRLGEGWHFIEPGKGMEVFDQSSERKLIYLSQWYQPLAPSQPIGGVTIDVEARSAINDLIASLQSLGVIG
;
A
#
# COMPACT_ATOMS: atom_id res chain seq x y z
N MET A 1 -36.98 22.63 10.67
CA MET A 1 -35.54 22.79 10.99
C MET A 1 -34.97 21.39 10.76
N THR A 2 -34.20 21.21 9.71
CA THR A 2 -33.57 19.91 9.44
C THR A 2 -32.45 19.73 10.45
N ASP A 3 -32.41 18.56 11.12
CA ASP A 3 -31.34 18.23 12.05
C ASP A 3 -29.99 18.38 11.37
N PRO A 4 -29.00 18.96 12.06
CA PRO A 4 -27.66 19.06 11.47
C PRO A 4 -27.12 17.67 11.16
N ILE A 5 -26.51 17.52 9.99
CA ILE A 5 -25.85 16.28 9.59
C ILE A 5 -24.81 15.93 10.65
N THR A 6 -24.99 14.79 11.32
CA THR A 6 -24.00 14.24 12.24
C THR A 6 -23.02 13.38 11.48
N PHE A 7 -21.74 13.76 11.51
CA PHE A 7 -20.67 12.96 10.94
C PHE A 7 -20.12 11.98 11.98
N THR A 8 -19.67 10.83 11.53
CA THR A 8 -18.81 9.95 12.35
C THR A 8 -17.47 10.65 12.61
N SER A 9 -16.67 10.14 13.53
CA SER A 9 -15.39 10.77 13.90
C SER A 9 -14.35 10.77 12.77
N ALA A 10 -14.50 9.87 11.79
CA ALA A 10 -13.56 9.70 10.68
C ALA A 10 -14.24 9.20 9.40
N ALA A 11 -13.57 9.33 8.26
CA ALA A 11 -14.00 8.78 6.99
C ALA A 11 -13.90 7.25 6.98
N LYS A 12 -14.89 6.58 6.38
CA LYS A 12 -15.06 5.12 6.49
C LYS A 12 -13.91 4.31 5.87
N ASN A 13 -13.34 4.77 4.75
CA ASN A 13 -12.37 3.98 3.97
C ASN A 13 -10.92 4.38 4.23
N THR A 14 -10.68 5.63 4.60
CA THR A 14 -9.33 6.20 4.77
C THR A 14 -9.04 6.58 6.20
N GLU A 15 -10.04 6.45 7.10
CA GLU A 15 -9.97 6.83 8.51
C GLU A 15 -9.51 8.29 8.75
N LEU A 16 -9.61 9.14 7.70
CA LEU A 16 -9.27 10.54 7.82
C LEU A 16 -10.16 11.21 8.88
N PRO A 17 -9.57 11.84 9.89
CA PRO A 17 -10.34 12.46 10.96
C PRO A 17 -11.13 13.66 10.47
N PHE A 18 -12.41 13.73 10.83
CA PHE A 18 -13.24 14.88 10.55
C PHE A 18 -13.05 16.00 11.60
N LEU A 19 -13.07 17.23 11.13
CA LEU A 19 -13.05 18.39 12.00
C LEU A 19 -14.46 18.69 12.50
N PHE A 20 -14.57 18.89 13.81
CA PHE A 20 -15.81 19.34 14.43
C PHE A 20 -15.68 20.79 14.91
N SER A 21 -16.81 21.50 14.95
CA SER A 21 -16.84 22.87 15.49
C SER A 21 -16.42 22.88 16.98
N GLY A 22 -15.53 23.81 17.33
CA GLY A 22 -15.03 23.96 18.71
C GLY A 22 -13.79 23.09 19.04
N GLN A 23 -13.26 22.33 18.13
CA GLN A 23 -11.99 21.63 18.36
C GLN A 23 -10.82 22.59 18.44
N SER A 24 -9.98 22.40 19.44
CA SER A 24 -8.62 22.94 19.50
C SER A 24 -7.69 22.08 18.66
N GLN A 25 -6.57 22.63 18.18
CA GLN A 25 -5.55 21.92 17.38
C GLN A 25 -6.08 21.38 16.02
N LYS A 26 -6.92 22.17 15.35
CA LYS A 26 -7.47 21.82 14.03
C LYS A 26 -6.39 21.60 12.98
N GLU A 27 -5.30 22.36 13.07
CA GLU A 27 -4.13 22.24 12.20
C GLU A 27 -3.48 20.87 12.28
N PHE A 28 -3.42 20.24 13.44
CA PHE A 28 -2.88 18.91 13.60
C PHE A 28 -3.69 17.88 12.81
N PHE A 29 -5.01 17.84 13.01
CA PHE A 29 -5.88 16.89 12.29
C PHE A 29 -5.91 17.13 10.79
N LEU A 30 -5.88 18.39 10.36
CA LEU A 30 -5.83 18.73 8.94
C LEU A 30 -4.52 18.24 8.30
N ASN A 31 -3.39 18.53 8.93
CA ASN A 31 -2.09 18.10 8.44
C ASN A 31 -1.94 16.58 8.42
N GLN A 32 -2.41 15.88 9.43
CA GLN A 32 -2.47 14.41 9.45
C GLN A 32 -3.30 13.87 8.28
N SER A 33 -4.46 14.48 8.00
CA SER A 33 -5.30 14.10 6.86
C SER A 33 -4.61 14.32 5.53
N LEU A 34 -3.93 15.45 5.36
CA LEU A 34 -3.19 15.77 4.13
C LEU A 34 -2.04 14.78 3.89
N VAL A 35 -1.27 14.43 4.91
CA VAL A 35 -0.19 13.44 4.79
C VAL A 35 -0.74 12.05 4.50
N THR A 36 -1.86 11.68 5.10
CA THR A 36 -2.52 10.41 4.79
C THR A 36 -2.99 10.36 3.33
N ILE A 37 -3.57 11.45 2.82
CA ILE A 37 -3.95 11.57 1.41
C ILE A 37 -2.73 11.46 0.51
N ASP A 38 -1.66 12.17 0.84
CA ASP A 38 -0.40 12.15 0.08
C ASP A 38 0.16 10.72 -0.03
N ALA A 39 0.16 9.98 1.06
CA ALA A 39 0.61 8.59 1.07
C ALA A 39 -0.31 7.63 0.29
N LEU A 40 -1.61 7.90 0.25
CA LEU A 40 -2.58 7.01 -0.40
C LEU A 40 -2.78 7.30 -1.89
N LEU A 41 -2.59 8.55 -2.33
CA LEU A 41 -2.81 8.95 -3.73
C LEU A 41 -1.84 8.27 -4.71
N PRO A 42 -0.50 8.36 -4.54
CA PRO A 42 0.43 7.64 -5.38
C PRO A 42 0.47 6.14 -5.08
N ARG A 43 0.05 5.72 -3.90
CA ARG A 43 0.05 4.33 -3.41
C ARG A 43 1.38 3.62 -3.61
N THR A 44 2.48 4.34 -3.37
CA THR A 44 3.82 3.79 -3.44
C THR A 44 4.41 3.62 -2.04
N VAL A 45 5.16 2.55 -1.85
CA VAL A 45 5.94 2.30 -0.65
C VAL A 45 7.40 2.15 -1.02
N GLN A 46 8.32 2.56 -0.17
CA GLN A 46 9.76 2.40 -0.40
C GLN A 46 10.21 0.96 -0.29
N GLY A 47 9.46 0.14 0.44
CA GLY A 47 9.74 -1.29 0.62
C GLY A 47 8.84 -1.92 1.67
N VAL A 48 8.98 -3.24 1.81
CA VAL A 48 8.35 -4.05 2.86
C VAL A 48 9.40 -4.35 3.92
N LEU A 49 9.18 -3.91 5.16
CA LEU A 49 10.14 -4.04 6.25
C LEU A 49 9.48 -4.63 7.50
N GLU A 50 10.25 -5.39 8.27
CA GLU A 50 9.83 -5.92 9.58
C GLU A 50 10.16 -4.96 10.73
N THR A 51 11.13 -4.06 10.53
CA THR A 51 11.59 -3.10 11.53
C THR A 51 11.65 -1.70 10.95
N PRO A 52 11.42 -0.67 11.78
CA PRO A 52 11.66 0.69 11.34
C PRO A 52 13.07 0.86 10.78
N PRO A 53 13.26 1.57 9.65
CA PRO A 53 14.58 1.90 9.15
C PRO A 53 15.30 2.85 10.12
N GLU A 54 16.63 2.79 10.19
CA GLU A 54 17.45 3.67 11.03
C GLU A 54 17.31 5.14 10.61
N VAL A 55 17.09 5.39 9.34
CA VAL A 55 16.91 6.73 8.76
C VAL A 55 15.64 6.75 7.95
N ALA A 56 14.74 7.67 8.27
CA ALA A 56 13.53 7.93 7.51
C ALA A 56 13.21 9.42 7.53
N SER A 57 12.76 9.94 6.41
CA SER A 57 12.31 11.33 6.25
C SER A 57 10.80 11.45 6.40
N ASP A 58 10.32 12.64 6.76
CA ASP A 58 8.87 12.91 6.80
C ASP A 58 8.22 12.61 5.44
N GLY A 59 7.12 11.86 5.48
CA GLY A 59 6.41 11.39 4.30
C GLY A 59 6.90 10.05 3.74
N ASP A 60 8.03 9.53 4.21
CA ASP A 60 8.46 8.18 3.80
C ASP A 60 7.40 7.14 4.19
N CYS A 61 7.01 6.33 3.22
CA CYS A 61 5.97 5.32 3.38
C CYS A 61 6.54 3.92 3.16
N TYR A 62 6.23 3.01 4.08
CA TYR A 62 6.65 1.62 4.04
C TYR A 62 5.44 0.69 4.23
N LEU A 63 5.61 -0.56 3.84
CA LEU A 63 4.71 -1.64 4.19
C LEU A 63 5.32 -2.44 5.34
N VAL A 64 4.55 -2.61 6.40
CA VAL A 64 4.96 -3.43 7.54
C VAL A 64 4.80 -4.91 7.18
N GLY A 65 5.87 -5.67 7.33
CA GLY A 65 5.86 -7.10 7.06
C GLY A 65 5.04 -7.91 8.10
N PRO A 66 4.93 -9.22 7.90
CA PRO A 66 4.06 -10.08 8.73
C PRO A 66 4.58 -10.31 10.15
N SER A 67 5.85 -10.04 10.43
CA SER A 67 6.49 -10.27 11.73
C SER A 67 7.14 -9.00 12.29
N PRO A 68 6.36 -7.93 12.53
CA PRO A 68 6.90 -6.62 12.88
C PRO A 68 7.59 -6.60 14.25
N LEU A 69 8.64 -5.80 14.34
CA LEU A 69 9.46 -5.61 15.52
C LEU A 69 9.64 -4.12 15.88
N GLY A 70 10.10 -3.85 17.08
CA GLY A 70 10.38 -2.49 17.55
C GLY A 70 9.11 -1.65 17.64
N ASP A 71 9.17 -0.41 17.15
CA ASP A 71 8.05 0.54 17.19
C ASP A 71 6.87 0.12 16.30
N TRP A 72 7.05 -0.88 15.45
CA TRP A 72 6.02 -1.41 14.57
C TRP A 72 5.35 -2.68 15.11
N MET A 73 5.75 -3.16 16.30
CA MET A 73 5.15 -4.33 16.93
C MET A 73 3.61 -4.21 16.97
N ASP A 74 2.93 -5.33 16.74
CA ASP A 74 1.46 -5.44 16.69
C ASP A 74 0.77 -4.68 15.54
N LYS A 75 1.52 -4.28 14.50
CA LYS A 75 1.02 -3.58 13.30
C LYS A 75 1.35 -4.31 11.99
N PRO A 76 1.17 -5.66 11.90
CA PRO A 76 1.45 -6.37 10.66
C PRO A 76 0.57 -5.85 9.52
N ASP A 77 1.09 -5.96 8.30
CA ASP A 77 0.41 -5.61 7.06
C ASP A 77 0.01 -4.13 6.89
N CYS A 78 0.20 -3.28 7.91
CA CYS A 78 -0.14 -1.86 7.81
C CYS A 78 0.75 -1.12 6.82
N LEU A 79 0.19 -0.11 6.14
CA LEU A 79 1.03 0.97 5.61
C LEU A 79 1.46 1.84 6.78
N VAL A 80 2.71 2.27 6.76
CA VAL A 80 3.25 3.13 7.80
C VAL A 80 3.96 4.33 7.18
N ILE A 81 3.66 5.52 7.69
CA ILE A 81 4.20 6.79 7.20
C ILE A 81 5.01 7.43 8.32
N ARG A 82 6.21 7.93 7.98
CA ARG A 82 7.00 8.74 8.90
C ARG A 82 6.38 10.13 9.07
N LEU A 83 6.09 10.53 10.30
CA LEU A 83 5.56 11.85 10.65
C LEU A 83 6.31 12.44 11.84
N GLY A 84 7.16 13.42 11.60
CA GLY A 84 8.01 13.99 12.64
C GLY A 84 8.86 12.90 13.31
N GLU A 85 8.76 12.76 14.62
CA GLU A 85 9.51 11.73 15.37
C GLU A 85 8.77 10.39 15.49
N GLY A 86 7.56 10.25 14.92
CA GLY A 86 6.71 9.06 15.08
C GLY A 86 6.36 8.37 13.78
N TRP A 87 5.52 7.35 13.90
CA TRP A 87 4.98 6.57 12.81
C TRP A 87 3.45 6.62 12.82
N HIS A 88 2.85 6.86 11.67
CA HIS A 88 1.41 6.81 11.48
C HIS A 88 1.05 5.54 10.69
N PHE A 89 0.16 4.72 11.25
CA PHE A 89 -0.22 3.43 10.67
C PHE A 89 -1.60 3.54 10.01
N ILE A 90 -1.72 2.94 8.83
CA ILE A 90 -2.96 2.82 8.07
C ILE A 90 -3.22 1.33 7.84
N GLU A 91 -4.33 0.83 8.37
CA GLU A 91 -4.75 -0.55 8.16
C GLU A 91 -5.21 -0.74 6.71
N PRO A 92 -4.74 -1.80 6.02
CA PRO A 92 -5.13 -2.00 4.63
C PRO A 92 -6.57 -2.50 4.52
N GLY A 93 -7.32 -1.95 3.59
CA GLY A 93 -8.61 -2.46 3.17
C GLY A 93 -8.50 -3.48 2.04
N LYS A 94 -9.41 -4.47 1.99
CA LYS A 94 -9.45 -5.44 0.89
C LYS A 94 -9.58 -4.76 -0.47
N GLY A 95 -8.68 -5.11 -1.40
CA GLY A 95 -8.57 -4.50 -2.71
C GLY A 95 -7.65 -3.28 -2.76
N MET A 96 -7.02 -2.89 -1.63
CA MET A 96 -5.99 -1.86 -1.64
C MET A 96 -4.79 -2.35 -2.45
N GLU A 97 -4.30 -1.49 -3.34
CA GLU A 97 -3.10 -1.74 -4.15
C GLU A 97 -2.01 -0.74 -3.77
N VAL A 98 -0.77 -1.21 -3.75
CA VAL A 98 0.42 -0.38 -3.59
C VAL A 98 1.48 -0.81 -4.61
N PHE A 99 2.36 0.13 -4.96
CA PHE A 99 3.55 -0.17 -5.73
C PHE A 99 4.76 -0.15 -4.80
N ASP A 100 5.44 -1.28 -4.68
CA ASP A 100 6.68 -1.41 -3.93
C ASP A 100 7.85 -0.99 -4.82
N GLN A 101 8.50 0.12 -4.47
CA GLN A 101 9.63 0.68 -5.21
C GLN A 101 10.89 -0.21 -5.11
N SER A 102 11.05 -0.95 -4.01
CA SER A 102 12.22 -1.80 -3.81
C SER A 102 12.22 -3.03 -4.70
N SER A 103 11.06 -3.60 -4.95
CA SER A 103 10.87 -4.76 -5.83
C SER A 103 10.38 -4.39 -7.23
N GLU A 104 10.00 -3.11 -7.44
CA GLU A 104 9.37 -2.58 -8.67
C GLU A 104 8.07 -3.31 -9.04
N ARG A 105 7.26 -3.68 -8.05
CA ARG A 105 6.08 -4.53 -8.24
C ARG A 105 4.84 -4.00 -7.53
N LYS A 106 3.69 -4.37 -8.08
CA LYS A 106 2.40 -4.12 -7.46
C LYS A 106 2.09 -5.22 -6.44
N LEU A 107 1.57 -4.78 -5.31
CA LEU A 107 1.01 -5.63 -4.27
C LEU A 107 -0.48 -5.32 -4.14
N ILE A 108 -1.31 -6.32 -3.93
CA ILE A 108 -2.74 -6.18 -3.64
C ILE A 108 -3.07 -6.84 -2.30
N TYR A 109 -3.82 -6.13 -1.46
CA TYR A 109 -4.30 -6.67 -0.19
C TYR A 109 -5.63 -7.38 -0.37
N LEU A 110 -5.69 -8.66 -0.02
CA LEU A 110 -6.93 -9.46 0.00
C LEU A 110 -7.30 -9.87 1.43
N SER A 111 -6.55 -10.76 2.05
CA SER A 111 -6.51 -11.10 3.46
C SER A 111 -5.09 -10.96 4.02
N GLN A 112 -4.14 -10.79 3.15
CA GLN A 112 -2.74 -10.47 3.32
C GLN A 112 -2.27 -9.81 2.03
N TRP A 113 -1.06 -9.28 2.00
CA TRP A 113 -0.48 -8.72 0.78
C TRP A 113 -0.07 -9.83 -0.18
N TYR A 114 -0.57 -9.71 -1.38
CA TYR A 114 -0.29 -10.61 -2.49
C TYR A 114 0.54 -9.91 -3.55
N GLN A 115 1.58 -10.58 -3.97
CA GLN A 115 2.34 -10.26 -5.17
C GLN A 115 2.00 -11.31 -6.23
N PRO A 116 1.36 -10.94 -7.35
CA PRO A 116 1.08 -11.88 -8.42
C PRO A 116 2.41 -12.41 -9.02
N LEU A 117 2.53 -13.73 -9.10
CA LEU A 117 3.71 -14.38 -9.68
C LEU A 117 3.51 -14.61 -11.17
N ALA A 118 4.62 -14.56 -11.94
CA ALA A 118 4.58 -14.92 -13.33
C ALA A 118 4.25 -16.41 -13.49
N PRO A 119 3.40 -16.79 -14.46
CA PRO A 119 3.20 -18.17 -14.81
C PRO A 119 4.49 -18.76 -15.40
N SER A 120 4.67 -20.07 -15.24
CA SER A 120 5.78 -20.77 -15.88
C SER A 120 5.70 -20.66 -17.40
N GLN A 121 6.84 -20.48 -18.04
CA GLN A 121 6.91 -20.49 -19.51
C GLN A 121 6.44 -21.83 -20.06
N PRO A 122 5.72 -21.84 -21.19
CA PRO A 122 5.28 -23.08 -21.83
C PRO A 122 6.47 -23.88 -22.38
N ILE A 123 6.74 -25.04 -21.76
CA ILE A 123 7.82 -25.96 -22.16
C ILE A 123 7.24 -27.35 -22.41
N GLY A 124 7.87 -28.09 -23.35
CA GLY A 124 7.46 -29.46 -23.65
C GLY A 124 6.21 -29.56 -24.56
N GLY A 125 5.67 -30.77 -24.68
CA GLY A 125 4.53 -31.10 -25.55
C GLY A 125 4.93 -31.75 -26.87
N VAL A 126 4.03 -32.56 -27.45
CA VAL A 126 4.24 -33.31 -28.72
C VAL A 126 4.10 -32.39 -29.93
N THR A 127 3.15 -31.45 -29.88
CA THR A 127 2.97 -30.43 -30.91
C THR A 127 3.38 -29.07 -30.33
N ILE A 128 4.34 -28.44 -30.98
CA ILE A 128 4.89 -27.14 -30.55
C ILE A 128 4.42 -26.08 -31.54
N ASP A 129 3.57 -25.19 -31.06
CA ASP A 129 3.21 -23.94 -31.72
C ASP A 129 4.19 -22.85 -31.26
N VAL A 130 5.14 -22.54 -32.10
CA VAL A 130 6.25 -21.60 -31.81
C VAL A 130 5.71 -20.18 -31.70
N GLU A 131 4.77 -19.80 -32.55
CA GLU A 131 4.17 -18.48 -32.59
C GLU A 131 3.33 -18.22 -31.35
N ALA A 132 2.50 -19.19 -30.93
CA ALA A 132 1.72 -19.07 -29.71
C ALA A 132 2.60 -18.97 -28.46
N ARG A 133 3.68 -19.74 -28.39
CA ARG A 133 4.65 -19.67 -27.28
C ARG A 133 5.37 -18.33 -27.23
N SER A 134 5.78 -17.82 -28.39
CA SER A 134 6.39 -16.48 -28.46
C SER A 134 5.42 -15.41 -27.92
N ALA A 135 4.17 -15.41 -28.41
CA ALA A 135 3.16 -14.47 -27.96
C ALA A 135 2.88 -14.56 -26.43
N ILE A 136 2.86 -15.77 -25.87
CA ILE A 136 2.70 -15.96 -24.41
C ILE A 136 3.91 -15.41 -23.65
N ASN A 137 5.14 -15.68 -24.12
CA ASN A 137 6.35 -15.17 -23.48
C ASN A 137 6.41 -13.62 -23.54
N ASP A 138 6.03 -13.04 -24.67
CA ASP A 138 5.97 -11.59 -24.85
C ASP A 138 4.92 -10.95 -23.92
N LEU A 139 3.76 -11.62 -23.73
CA LEU A 139 2.75 -11.19 -22.79
C LEU A 139 3.26 -11.23 -21.34
N ILE A 140 3.92 -12.33 -20.94
CA ILE A 140 4.53 -12.46 -19.61
C ILE A 140 5.55 -11.33 -19.40
N ALA A 141 6.46 -11.11 -20.35
CA ALA A 141 7.46 -10.06 -20.26
C ALA A 141 6.83 -8.66 -20.16
N SER A 142 5.77 -8.40 -20.93
CA SER A 142 5.03 -7.13 -20.84
C SER A 142 4.39 -6.91 -19.48
N LEU A 143 3.75 -7.93 -18.90
CA LEU A 143 3.14 -7.84 -17.57
C LEU A 143 4.19 -7.66 -16.46
N GLN A 144 5.36 -8.30 -16.61
CA GLN A 144 6.50 -8.11 -15.70
C GLN A 144 7.06 -6.70 -15.79
N SER A 145 7.21 -6.15 -17.01
CA SER A 145 7.70 -4.78 -17.21
C SER A 145 6.77 -3.70 -16.62
N LEU A 146 5.49 -4.02 -16.50
CA LEU A 146 4.49 -3.15 -15.85
C LEU A 146 4.40 -3.37 -14.33
N GLY A 147 5.21 -4.25 -13.75
CA GLY A 147 5.14 -4.60 -12.34
C GLY A 147 3.84 -5.29 -11.91
N VAL A 148 3.09 -5.86 -12.87
CA VAL A 148 1.80 -6.53 -12.60
C VAL A 148 2.03 -7.94 -12.06
N ILE A 149 3.02 -8.65 -12.58
CA ILE A 149 3.44 -9.99 -12.14
C ILE A 149 4.94 -10.01 -11.90
N GLY A 150 5.40 -10.90 -11.04
CA GLY A 150 6.80 -11.00 -10.65
C GLY A 150 7.53 -12.27 -11.07
#